data_b8b2194374ef3a4571fdfdab6ed6da7b
#
_entry.id   b8b2194374ef3a4571fdfdab6ed6da7b
#
_cell.length_a   1.000
_cell.length_b   1.000
_cell.length_c   1.000
_cell.angle_alpha   90.00
_cell.angle_beta   90.00
_cell.angle_gamma   90.00
#
_symmetry.space_group_name_H-M   'P 1'
#
loop_
_entity.id
_entity.type
_entity.pdbx_description
1 polymer ?
#
loop_
_entity_poly.entity_id
_entity_poly.type
_entity_poly.pdbx_seq_one_letter_code
_entity_poly.pdbx_strand_id
1 'polypeptide(L)'
;MEKITLPNGFRIILEPVDWARSATMGIWVGSGSRYETPQTAGVSHFIEHMLFKGTARRSALAIAEQMDEIGGALNAYTTKEYTCFYARALDRHVGTAFDILCDMLTQPALLEKDLQTERGVILEELHMFEDSPEDLCADNLYAGVWQGDMLGSNILGER
;
A
#
# COMPACT_ATOMS: atom_id res chain seq x y z
N MET A 1 15.57 -17.95 9.03
CA MET A 1 15.47 -16.55 8.57
C MET A 1 16.82 -16.10 8.03
N GLU A 2 16.84 -15.56 6.82
CA GLU A 2 18.04 -15.05 6.15
C GLU A 2 17.82 -13.58 5.77
N LYS A 3 18.87 -12.76 5.89
CA LYS A 3 18.86 -11.35 5.49
C LYS A 3 19.94 -11.09 4.45
N ILE A 4 19.53 -10.62 3.28
CA ILE A 4 20.40 -10.22 2.18
C ILE A 4 20.32 -8.70 2.02
N THR A 5 21.45 -8.04 1.85
CA THR A 5 21.49 -6.60 1.53
C THR A 5 22.16 -6.43 0.17
N LEU A 6 21.44 -5.81 -0.77
CA LEU A 6 21.97 -5.52 -2.11
C LEU A 6 22.87 -4.29 -2.08
N PRO A 7 23.73 -4.11 -3.10
CA PRO A 7 24.67 -2.96 -3.16
C PRO A 7 23.98 -1.58 -3.12
N ASN A 8 22.73 -1.50 -3.58
CA ASN A 8 21.90 -0.28 -3.54
C ASN A 8 21.22 -0.03 -2.19
N GLY A 9 21.48 -0.88 -1.17
CA GLY A 9 20.89 -0.79 0.15
C GLY A 9 19.53 -1.49 0.31
N PHE A 10 18.97 -2.06 -0.76
CA PHE A 10 17.73 -2.84 -0.66
C PHE A 10 17.95 -4.08 0.20
N ARG A 11 17.03 -4.36 1.10
CA ARG A 11 17.11 -5.47 2.06
C ARG A 11 16.05 -6.51 1.74
N ILE A 12 16.46 -7.77 1.66
CA ILE A 12 15.60 -8.92 1.46
C ILE A 12 15.65 -9.76 2.72
N ILE A 13 14.51 -10.12 3.25
CA ILE A 13 14.37 -11.03 4.39
C ILE A 13 13.63 -12.26 3.88
N LEU A 14 14.22 -13.43 4.07
CA LEU A 14 13.67 -14.72 3.68
C LEU A 14 13.43 -15.58 4.91
N GLU A 15 12.24 -16.13 5.02
CA GLU A 15 11.89 -17.13 6.03
C GLU A 15 11.31 -18.37 5.33
N PRO A 16 12.14 -19.39 5.02
CA PRO A 16 11.67 -20.61 4.39
C PRO A 16 10.87 -21.44 5.41
N VAL A 17 9.74 -21.97 4.93
CA VAL A 17 8.84 -22.86 5.67
C VAL A 17 8.56 -24.08 4.79
N ASP A 18 9.36 -25.14 4.95
CA ASP A 18 9.45 -26.27 4.02
C ASP A 18 8.13 -27.03 3.78
N TRP A 19 7.23 -27.02 4.77
CA TRP A 19 5.94 -27.69 4.67
C TRP A 19 4.83 -26.78 4.10
N ALA A 20 5.06 -25.48 3.94
CA ALA A 20 4.07 -24.55 3.41
C ALA A 20 3.97 -24.64 1.89
N ARG A 21 2.74 -24.69 1.38
CA ARG A 21 2.42 -24.71 -0.05
C ARG A 21 1.99 -23.34 -0.58
N SER A 22 2.14 -22.30 0.24
CA SER A 22 1.90 -20.92 -0.13
C SER A 22 3.03 -20.04 0.37
N ALA A 23 3.28 -18.94 -0.34
CA ALA A 23 4.20 -17.92 0.08
C ALA A 23 3.47 -16.57 0.19
N THR A 24 3.90 -15.78 1.16
CA THR A 24 3.53 -14.36 1.27
C THR A 24 4.78 -13.55 1.03
N MET A 25 4.67 -12.57 0.17
CA MET A 25 5.74 -11.62 -0.12
C MET A 25 5.24 -10.21 0.13
N GLY A 26 6.08 -9.36 0.70
CA GLY A 26 5.75 -7.96 0.96
C GLY A 26 6.91 -7.05 0.61
N ILE A 27 6.59 -5.85 0.11
CA ILE A 27 7.54 -4.77 -0.14
C ILE A 27 7.15 -3.61 0.77
N TRP A 28 8.05 -3.28 1.69
CA TRP A 28 7.88 -2.18 2.63
C TRP A 28 8.62 -0.96 2.12
N VAL A 29 7.86 0.11 1.91
CA VAL A 29 8.38 1.43 1.56
C VAL A 29 8.44 2.25 2.85
N GLY A 30 9.61 2.75 3.23
CA GLY A 30 9.82 3.55 4.44
C GLY A 30 9.28 4.98 4.28
N SER A 31 8.03 5.08 3.81
CA SER A 31 7.27 6.33 3.67
C SER A 31 5.83 6.08 4.13
N GLY A 32 5.31 6.95 4.96
CA GLY A 32 3.96 6.94 5.49
C GLY A 32 3.57 8.35 5.90
N SER A 33 2.38 8.57 6.45
CA SER A 33 1.84 9.90 6.71
C SER A 33 2.72 10.76 7.65
N ARG A 34 3.55 10.15 8.47
CA ARG A 34 4.53 10.86 9.32
C ARG A 34 5.51 11.72 8.54
N TYR A 35 5.89 11.29 7.32
CA TYR A 35 6.89 11.96 6.49
C TYR A 35 6.29 13.00 5.54
N GLU A 36 4.99 13.20 5.62
CA GLU A 36 4.26 14.20 4.85
C GLU A 36 4.38 15.60 5.50
N THR A 37 3.88 16.57 4.78
CA THR A 37 3.70 17.95 5.30
C THR A 37 2.21 18.27 5.30
N PRO A 38 1.75 19.33 5.98
CA PRO A 38 0.35 19.74 5.89
C PRO A 38 -0.17 19.93 4.46
N GLN A 39 0.71 20.31 3.52
CA GLN A 39 0.35 20.50 2.11
C GLN A 39 0.29 19.19 1.30
N THR A 40 0.85 18.11 1.83
CA THR A 40 0.89 16.78 1.18
C THR A 40 0.21 15.72 2.03
N ALA A 41 -0.56 16.11 3.05
CA ALA A 41 -1.27 15.19 3.92
C ALA A 41 -2.19 14.25 3.11
N GLY A 42 -2.07 12.94 3.35
CA GLY A 42 -2.80 11.90 2.64
C GLY A 42 -2.13 11.38 1.36
N VAL A 43 -1.01 11.96 0.92
CA VAL A 43 -0.37 11.57 -0.36
C VAL A 43 0.12 10.12 -0.36
N SER A 44 0.60 9.60 0.77
CA SER A 44 1.07 8.20 0.86
C SER A 44 -0.08 7.22 0.64
N HIS A 45 -1.23 7.47 1.24
CA HIS A 45 -2.44 6.69 1.05
C HIS A 45 -2.99 6.85 -0.38
N PHE A 46 -2.99 8.06 -0.91
CA PHE A 46 -3.40 8.32 -2.29
C PHE A 46 -2.54 7.55 -3.30
N ILE A 47 -1.22 7.52 -3.12
CA ILE A 47 -0.30 6.75 -3.97
C ILE A 47 -0.59 5.25 -3.84
N GLU A 48 -0.90 4.75 -2.65
CA GLU A 48 -1.30 3.36 -2.46
C GLU A 48 -2.46 2.99 -3.39
N HIS A 49 -3.55 3.76 -3.39
CA HIS A 49 -4.70 3.57 -4.28
C HIS A 49 -4.30 3.61 -5.75
N MET A 50 -3.47 4.57 -6.13
CA MET A 50 -3.06 4.77 -7.52
C MET A 50 -2.24 3.61 -8.08
N LEU A 51 -1.47 2.91 -7.26
CA LEU A 51 -0.66 1.77 -7.72
C LEU A 51 -1.52 0.59 -8.18
N PHE A 52 -2.77 0.48 -7.74
CA PHE A 52 -3.73 -0.53 -8.21
C PHE A 52 -4.44 -0.16 -9.52
N LYS A 53 -4.27 1.07 -10.03
CA LYS A 53 -4.97 1.53 -11.25
C LYS A 53 -4.31 1.11 -12.55
N GLY A 54 -3.23 0.37 -12.48
CA GLY A 54 -2.52 -0.22 -13.61
C GLY A 54 -1.09 0.25 -13.74
N THR A 55 -0.41 -0.39 -14.68
CA THR A 55 0.99 -0.18 -14.99
C THR A 55 1.16 0.13 -16.48
N ALA A 56 2.39 0.35 -16.92
CA ALA A 56 2.70 0.45 -18.34
C ALA A 56 2.40 -0.86 -19.12
N ARG A 57 2.35 -2.02 -18.42
CA ARG A 57 2.14 -3.35 -19.03
C ARG A 57 0.76 -3.93 -18.77
N ARG A 58 0.08 -3.52 -17.70
CA ARG A 58 -1.16 -4.14 -17.21
C ARG A 58 -2.21 -3.09 -16.87
N SER A 59 -3.43 -3.28 -17.31
CA SER A 59 -4.55 -2.51 -16.77
C SER A 59 -4.89 -2.96 -15.35
N ALA A 60 -5.66 -2.16 -14.59
CA ALA A 60 -6.16 -2.55 -13.28
C ALA A 60 -6.93 -3.88 -13.33
N LEU A 61 -7.77 -4.08 -14.35
CA LEU A 61 -8.49 -5.33 -14.57
C LEU A 61 -7.53 -6.51 -14.80
N ALA A 62 -6.50 -6.32 -15.64
CA ALA A 62 -5.53 -7.36 -15.92
C ALA A 62 -4.70 -7.75 -14.67
N ILE A 63 -4.43 -6.82 -13.77
CA ILE A 63 -3.79 -7.11 -12.47
C ILE A 63 -4.70 -8.02 -11.63
N ALA A 64 -5.98 -7.67 -11.51
CA ALA A 64 -6.96 -8.44 -10.76
C ALA A 64 -7.14 -9.85 -11.35
N GLU A 65 -7.41 -9.94 -12.67
CA GLU A 65 -7.59 -11.21 -13.36
C GLU A 65 -6.37 -12.14 -13.24
N GLN A 66 -5.14 -11.64 -13.43
CA GLN A 66 -3.94 -12.45 -13.31
C GLN A 66 -3.71 -12.95 -11.87
N MET A 67 -4.06 -12.16 -10.86
CA MET A 67 -4.00 -12.61 -9.47
C MET A 67 -5.08 -13.65 -9.16
N ASP A 68 -6.30 -13.47 -9.67
CA ASP A 68 -7.40 -14.41 -9.50
C ASP A 68 -7.11 -15.75 -10.19
N GLU A 69 -6.56 -15.74 -11.42
CA GLU A 69 -6.17 -16.95 -12.16
C GLU A 69 -5.21 -17.86 -11.40
N ILE A 70 -4.31 -17.28 -10.61
CA ILE A 70 -3.36 -18.03 -9.78
C ILE A 70 -3.90 -18.33 -8.37
N GLY A 71 -5.14 -17.94 -8.07
CA GLY A 71 -5.73 -18.06 -6.72
C GLY A 71 -4.94 -17.26 -5.69
N GLY A 72 -4.36 -16.15 -6.11
CA GLY A 72 -3.57 -15.25 -5.28
C GLY A 72 -4.41 -14.16 -4.63
N ALA A 73 -3.80 -13.47 -3.68
CA ALA A 73 -4.34 -12.24 -3.09
C ALA A 73 -3.27 -11.15 -3.16
N LEU A 74 -3.69 -9.95 -3.52
CA LEU A 74 -2.85 -8.76 -3.59
C LEU A 74 -3.52 -7.65 -2.80
N ASN A 75 -2.77 -6.99 -1.92
CA ASN A 75 -3.29 -5.89 -1.13
C ASN A 75 -2.17 -4.96 -0.68
N ALA A 76 -2.54 -3.82 -0.10
CA ALA A 76 -1.62 -2.88 0.52
C ALA A 76 -2.24 -2.24 1.76
N TYR A 77 -1.43 -1.55 2.53
CA TYR A 77 -1.87 -0.67 3.58
C TYR A 77 -0.81 0.39 3.88
N THR A 78 -1.28 1.59 4.18
CA THR A 78 -0.46 2.72 4.61
C THR A 78 -0.57 2.90 6.12
N THR A 79 0.56 3.10 6.77
CA THR A 79 0.66 3.44 8.19
C THR A 79 1.26 4.83 8.36
N LYS A 80 1.41 5.24 9.60
CA LYS A 80 2.13 6.50 9.91
C LYS A 80 3.58 6.48 9.42
N GLU A 81 4.26 5.34 9.44
CA GLU A 81 5.71 5.26 9.22
C GLU A 81 6.13 4.52 7.95
N TYR A 82 5.26 3.70 7.37
CA TYR A 82 5.56 2.94 6.15
C TYR A 82 4.29 2.58 5.38
N THR A 83 4.46 2.29 4.09
CA THR A 83 3.45 1.67 3.26
C THR A 83 3.91 0.27 2.88
N CYS A 84 3.03 -0.72 3.00
CA CYS A 84 3.32 -2.11 2.65
C CYS A 84 2.43 -2.57 1.51
N PHE A 85 3.04 -3.10 0.46
CA PHE A 85 2.36 -3.79 -0.63
C PHE A 85 2.68 -5.27 -0.53
N TYR A 86 1.69 -6.13 -0.52
CA TYR A 86 1.93 -7.55 -0.34
C TYR A 86 1.06 -8.42 -1.23
N ALA A 87 1.61 -9.58 -1.58
CA ALA A 87 0.92 -10.61 -2.33
C ALA A 87 1.04 -11.96 -1.63
N ARG A 88 0.03 -12.77 -1.76
CA ARG A 88 0.01 -14.17 -1.30
C ARG A 88 -0.39 -15.05 -2.47
N ALA A 89 0.36 -16.12 -2.71
CA ALA A 89 0.07 -17.08 -3.76
C ALA A 89 0.56 -18.49 -3.36
N LEU A 90 0.15 -19.49 -4.11
CA LEU A 90 0.74 -20.82 -4.01
C LEU A 90 2.22 -20.79 -4.41
N ASP A 91 3.03 -21.65 -3.83
CA ASP A 91 4.48 -21.78 -4.07
C ASP A 91 4.86 -21.78 -5.56
N ARG A 92 4.11 -22.50 -6.39
CA ARG A 92 4.30 -22.59 -7.85
C ARG A 92 4.02 -21.28 -8.61
N HIS A 93 3.31 -20.32 -8.00
CA HIS A 93 2.91 -19.07 -8.60
C HIS A 93 3.60 -17.83 -8.01
N VAL A 94 4.57 -18.03 -7.12
CA VAL A 94 5.34 -16.95 -6.47
C VAL A 94 5.96 -16.00 -7.49
N GLY A 95 6.54 -16.56 -8.58
CA GLY A 95 7.15 -15.73 -9.64
C GLY A 95 6.18 -14.78 -10.32
N THR A 96 4.97 -15.25 -10.63
CA THR A 96 3.91 -14.43 -11.23
C THR A 96 3.44 -13.34 -10.28
N ALA A 97 3.13 -13.70 -9.03
CA ALA A 97 2.68 -12.74 -8.03
C ALA A 97 3.76 -11.68 -7.73
N PHE A 98 5.03 -12.08 -7.70
CA PHE A 98 6.14 -11.16 -7.48
C PHE A 98 6.34 -10.21 -8.68
N ASP A 99 6.23 -10.71 -9.93
CA ASP A 99 6.32 -9.84 -11.12
C ASP A 99 5.21 -8.80 -11.15
N ILE A 100 3.97 -9.17 -10.78
CA ILE A 100 2.85 -8.23 -10.68
C ILE A 100 3.14 -7.17 -9.61
N LEU A 101 3.54 -7.58 -8.41
CA LEU A 101 3.84 -6.69 -7.30
C LEU A 101 4.97 -5.70 -7.65
N CYS A 102 6.04 -6.19 -8.27
CA CYS A 102 7.15 -5.34 -8.72
C CYS A 102 6.72 -4.39 -9.85
N ASP A 103 5.91 -4.84 -10.80
CA ASP A 103 5.42 -4.03 -11.90
C ASP A 103 4.60 -2.84 -11.40
N MET A 104 3.69 -3.08 -10.46
CA MET A 104 2.89 -2.03 -9.82
C MET A 104 3.74 -0.96 -9.16
N LEU A 105 4.79 -1.36 -8.45
CA LEU A 105 5.66 -0.43 -7.72
C LEU A 105 6.67 0.31 -8.62
N THR A 106 7.13 -0.32 -9.71
CA THR A 106 8.21 0.23 -10.52
C THR A 106 7.75 0.88 -11.81
N GLN A 107 6.54 0.56 -12.29
CA GLN A 107 6.00 1.01 -13.58
C GLN A 107 4.52 1.47 -13.50
N PRO A 108 4.09 2.17 -12.43
CA PRO A 108 2.70 2.59 -12.32
C PRO A 108 2.32 3.54 -13.44
N ALA A 109 1.09 3.42 -13.94
CA ALA A 109 0.61 4.26 -15.05
C ALA A 109 0.29 5.70 -14.62
N LEU A 110 -0.22 5.91 -13.40
CA LEU A 110 -0.56 7.20 -12.79
C LEU A 110 -1.35 8.15 -13.74
N LEU A 111 -2.38 7.64 -14.38
CA LEU A 111 -3.14 8.40 -15.37
C LEU A 111 -4.02 9.46 -14.69
N GLU A 112 -4.10 10.65 -15.30
CA GLU A 112 -4.90 11.78 -14.79
C GLU A 112 -6.38 11.40 -14.55
N LYS A 113 -6.99 10.63 -15.44
CA LYS A 113 -8.37 10.16 -15.27
C LYS A 113 -8.57 9.32 -14.00
N ASP A 114 -7.56 8.50 -13.65
CA ASP A 114 -7.60 7.62 -12.49
C ASP A 114 -7.36 8.44 -11.21
N LEU A 115 -6.49 9.47 -11.26
CA LEU A 115 -6.32 10.44 -10.18
C LEU A 115 -7.64 11.13 -9.80
N GLN A 116 -8.41 11.58 -10.79
CA GLN A 116 -9.69 12.25 -10.54
C GLN A 116 -10.73 11.26 -9.98
N THR A 117 -10.74 10.03 -10.44
CA THR A 117 -11.63 8.98 -9.93
C THR A 117 -11.29 8.63 -8.48
N GLU A 118 -10.01 8.36 -8.20
CA GLU A 118 -9.58 7.96 -6.85
C GLU A 118 -9.71 9.08 -5.83
N ARG A 119 -9.57 10.32 -6.24
CA ARG A 119 -9.88 11.46 -5.37
C ARG A 119 -11.32 11.36 -4.83
N GLY A 120 -12.27 11.00 -5.68
CA GLY A 120 -13.66 10.79 -5.26
C GLY A 120 -13.79 9.64 -4.27
N VAL A 121 -13.13 8.51 -4.54
CA VAL A 121 -13.15 7.33 -3.67
C VAL A 121 -12.58 7.64 -2.28
N ILE A 122 -11.43 8.31 -2.22
CA ILE A 122 -10.76 8.66 -0.96
C ILE A 122 -11.58 9.69 -0.17
N LEU A 123 -12.27 10.62 -0.83
CA LEU A 123 -13.18 11.54 -0.14
C LEU A 123 -14.37 10.80 0.50
N GLU A 124 -14.92 9.78 -0.16
CA GLU A 124 -15.96 8.94 0.44
C GLU A 124 -15.42 8.10 1.59
N GLU A 125 -14.20 7.59 1.49
CA GLU A 125 -13.54 6.86 2.57
C GLU A 125 -13.29 7.77 3.78
N LEU A 126 -12.88 9.02 3.55
CA LEU A 126 -12.75 10.03 4.61
C LEU A 126 -14.09 10.30 5.29
N HIS A 127 -15.20 10.39 4.55
CA HIS A 127 -16.54 10.53 5.13
C HIS A 127 -16.91 9.32 5.99
N MET A 128 -16.65 8.10 5.50
CA MET A 128 -16.91 6.88 6.26
C MET A 128 -16.10 6.85 7.57
N PHE A 129 -14.86 7.31 7.52
CA PHE A 129 -13.99 7.43 8.69
C PHE A 129 -14.54 8.47 9.70
N GLU A 130 -14.96 9.64 9.20
CA GLU A 130 -15.58 10.71 10.02
C GLU A 130 -16.90 10.25 10.67
N ASP A 131 -17.63 9.34 10.06
CA ASP A 131 -18.87 8.75 10.59
C ASP A 131 -18.64 7.59 11.58
N SER A 132 -17.38 7.13 11.74
CA SER A 132 -17.00 6.06 12.67
C SER A 132 -16.53 6.65 14.02
N PRO A 133 -17.31 6.50 15.10
CA PRO A 133 -16.87 7.00 16.43
C PRO A 133 -15.61 6.30 16.95
N GLU A 134 -15.38 5.04 16.58
CA GLU A 134 -14.21 4.27 16.97
C GLU A 134 -12.94 4.83 16.34
N ASP A 135 -12.97 5.05 15.04
CA ASP A 135 -11.83 5.60 14.29
C ASP A 135 -11.53 7.05 14.71
N LEU A 136 -12.56 7.88 14.85
CA LEU A 136 -12.43 9.24 15.36
C LEU A 136 -11.85 9.31 16.77
N CYS A 137 -12.21 8.37 17.65
CA CYS A 137 -11.67 8.32 19.00
C CYS A 137 -10.17 8.08 18.99
N ALA A 138 -9.72 7.13 18.17
CA ALA A 138 -8.30 6.82 18.00
C ALA A 138 -7.54 8.02 17.42
N ASP A 139 -8.08 8.63 16.36
CA ASP A 139 -7.44 9.73 15.66
C ASP A 139 -7.34 10.99 16.55
N ASN A 140 -8.40 11.32 17.29
CA ASN A 140 -8.40 12.40 18.27
C ASN A 140 -7.37 12.18 19.38
N LEU A 141 -7.15 10.94 19.81
CA LEU A 141 -6.09 10.61 20.77
C LEU A 141 -4.72 10.90 20.18
N TYR A 142 -4.46 10.45 18.94
CA TYR A 142 -3.20 10.74 18.25
C TYR A 142 -2.98 12.25 18.07
N ALA A 143 -3.99 12.98 17.62
CA ALA A 143 -3.94 14.42 17.45
C ALA A 143 -3.67 15.15 18.78
N GLY A 144 -4.25 14.67 19.87
CA GLY A 144 -4.04 15.23 21.21
C GLY A 144 -2.64 14.97 21.77
N VAL A 145 -2.07 13.79 21.51
CA VAL A 145 -0.73 13.39 21.98
C VAL A 145 0.36 14.02 21.14
N TRP A 146 0.20 14.07 19.81
CA TRP A 146 1.21 14.50 18.84
C TRP A 146 0.86 15.86 18.21
N GLN A 147 0.50 16.85 19.06
CA GLN A 147 0.12 18.17 18.58
C GLN A 147 1.22 18.83 17.74
N GLY A 148 0.89 19.21 16.52
CA GLY A 148 1.81 19.85 15.58
C GLY A 148 2.84 18.93 14.91
N ASP A 149 2.75 17.62 15.14
CA ASP A 149 3.52 16.60 14.44
C ASP A 149 2.61 15.79 13.50
N MET A 150 3.14 15.39 12.34
CA MET A 150 2.38 14.60 11.37
C MET A 150 1.97 13.21 11.89
N LEU A 151 2.55 12.73 12.98
CA LEU A 151 2.04 11.56 13.70
C LEU A 151 0.62 11.77 14.25
N GLY A 152 0.23 13.01 14.53
CA GLY A 152 -1.11 13.37 14.95
C GLY A 152 -2.12 13.56 13.82
N SER A 153 -1.66 13.67 12.57
CA SER A 153 -2.53 13.88 11.40
C SER A 153 -3.17 12.58 10.92
N ASN A 154 -4.37 12.65 10.34
CA ASN A 154 -5.03 11.50 9.73
C ASN A 154 -4.23 10.97 8.54
N ILE A 155 -4.19 9.63 8.35
CA ILE A 155 -3.50 8.97 7.24
C ILE A 155 -4.19 9.28 5.90
N LEU A 156 -5.51 9.46 5.91
CA LEU A 156 -6.31 9.80 4.74
C LEU A 156 -6.08 11.26 4.28
N GLY A 157 -5.44 12.08 5.11
CA GLY A 157 -5.27 13.50 4.87
C GLY A 157 -6.44 14.34 5.37
N GLU A 158 -6.50 15.60 4.90
CA GLU A 158 -7.55 16.56 5.16
C GLU A 158 -8.26 16.96 3.86
N ARG A 159 -9.47 17.51 3.96
CA ARG A 159 -10.28 17.94 2.80
C ARG A 159 -9.67 19.15 2.07
#